data_1896f367ce20ff0bedc6d4c0f7eac215
#
_entry.id   1896f367ce20ff0bedc6d4c0f7eac215
#
_cell.length_a   1.000
_cell.length_b   1.000
_cell.length_c   1.000
_cell.angle_alpha   90.00
_cell.angle_beta   90.00
_cell.angle_gamma   90.00
#
_symmetry.space_group_name_H-M   'P 1'
#
loop_
_entity.id
_entity.type
_entity.pdbx_description
1 polymer ?
#
loop_
_entity_poly.entity_id
_entity_poly.type
_entity_poly.pdbx_seq_one_letter_code
_entity_poly.pdbx_strand_id
1 'polypeptide(L)'
;YKRQVWNAVFPKNILPIQLGYSSCGEVVVVGEGVKNFHVGDMVVSNGNHAEYVVVNQNLCSRIPEDTNYKEAAYTVLGSIALHGLRLSETSLGSRIVVVGLGIVGQLVCRLGEAQGSEVFGIDPDERRRGDRKNFYSSINDLPVEEVDSIIITAASDSNEPIEAATKIARNKAKIVVVGDVPLNISRNEFYYKELELVVSKSYGPGRYDKQYEVLGNDYPIEYVRWTENRNFEAFLRLLSQRQIIVKDLITEEIDFSESSRTYN
;
A
#
# COMPACT_ATOMS: atom_id res chain seq x y z
N TYR A 1 -2.78 -11.00 -8.76
CA TYR A 1 -2.01 -10.43 -7.62
C TYR A 1 -1.92 -11.39 -6.43
N LYS A 2 -3.01 -12.02 -6.02
CA LYS A 2 -3.02 -12.98 -4.91
C LYS A 2 -2.18 -14.25 -5.18
N ARG A 3 -2.11 -14.74 -6.40
CA ARG A 3 -1.32 -15.95 -6.76
C ARG A 3 0.20 -15.75 -6.66
N GLN A 4 0.72 -14.57 -6.97
CA GLN A 4 2.16 -14.29 -6.96
C GLN A 4 2.72 -14.12 -5.55
N VAL A 5 2.00 -13.44 -4.67
CA VAL A 5 2.37 -13.33 -3.24
C VAL A 5 2.42 -14.72 -2.58
N TRP A 6 1.53 -15.63 -2.98
CA TRP A 6 1.49 -17.00 -2.48
C TRP A 6 2.73 -17.81 -2.81
N ASN A 7 3.24 -17.69 -4.03
CA ASN A 7 4.42 -18.45 -4.46
C ASN A 7 5.73 -17.94 -3.84
N ALA A 8 5.79 -16.66 -3.48
CA ALA A 8 6.99 -16.02 -2.93
C ALA A 8 7.13 -16.17 -1.40
N VAL A 9 6.02 -16.25 -0.67
CA VAL A 9 6.02 -16.16 0.81
C VAL A 9 5.70 -17.49 1.49
N PHE A 10 5.02 -18.42 0.81
CA PHE A 10 4.59 -19.68 1.42
C PHE A 10 5.13 -20.91 0.69
N PRO A 11 5.69 -21.90 1.40
CA PRO A 11 6.06 -23.19 0.78
C PRO A 11 4.82 -23.83 0.19
N LYS A 12 4.95 -24.42 -1.01
CA LYS A 12 3.87 -24.97 -1.85
C LYS A 12 2.96 -26.05 -1.23
N ASN A 13 3.20 -26.46 0.03
CA ASN A 13 2.58 -27.62 0.64
C ASN A 13 1.91 -27.37 2.01
N ILE A 14 1.63 -26.11 2.39
CA ILE A 14 0.96 -25.84 3.67
C ILE A 14 -0.50 -25.48 3.40
N LEU A 15 -1.39 -26.46 3.55
CA LEU A 15 -2.84 -26.30 3.60
C LEU A 15 -3.36 -26.81 4.95
N PRO A 16 -4.39 -26.18 5.57
CA PRO A 16 -5.15 -25.02 5.10
C PRO A 16 -4.41 -23.69 5.33
N ILE A 17 -4.60 -22.72 4.42
CA ILE A 17 -4.05 -21.37 4.53
C ILE A 17 -5.16 -20.39 4.88
N GLN A 18 -4.92 -19.53 5.87
CA GLN A 18 -5.81 -18.43 6.20
C GLN A 18 -5.72 -17.33 5.14
N LEU A 19 -6.87 -16.90 4.62
CA LEU A 19 -6.96 -15.90 3.55
C LEU A 19 -7.18 -14.49 4.12
N GLY A 20 -6.64 -13.51 3.42
CA GLY A 20 -6.78 -12.11 3.78
C GLY A 20 -5.73 -11.61 4.79
N TYR A 21 -5.60 -10.31 4.86
CA TYR A 21 -4.69 -9.60 5.78
C TYR A 21 -5.16 -8.15 5.99
N SER A 22 -6.44 -7.90 5.87
CA SER A 22 -7.02 -6.57 6.14
C SER A 22 -8.44 -6.78 6.65
N SER A 23 -8.66 -6.43 7.89
CA SER A 23 -9.93 -6.59 8.59
C SER A 23 -10.29 -5.35 9.39
N CYS A 24 -11.59 -5.21 9.62
CA CYS A 24 -12.19 -4.16 10.44
C CYS A 24 -13.25 -4.81 11.33
N GLY A 25 -13.28 -4.47 12.61
CA GLY A 25 -14.21 -5.07 13.54
C GLY A 25 -14.15 -4.48 14.94
N GLU A 26 -14.94 -5.06 15.83
CA GLU A 26 -15.02 -4.68 17.24
C GLU A 26 -14.10 -5.55 18.10
N VAL A 27 -13.43 -4.94 19.06
CA VAL A 27 -12.65 -5.67 20.07
C VAL A 27 -13.59 -6.35 21.04
N VAL A 28 -13.62 -7.68 21.02
CA VAL A 28 -14.49 -8.49 21.92
C VAL A 28 -13.72 -9.03 23.13
N VAL A 29 -12.39 -9.19 23.03
CA VAL A 29 -11.52 -9.62 24.13
C VAL A 29 -10.17 -8.89 24.01
N VAL A 30 -9.62 -8.47 25.15
CA VAL A 30 -8.30 -7.85 25.26
C VAL A 30 -7.37 -8.80 25.99
N GLY A 31 -6.20 -9.08 25.40
CA GLY A 31 -5.18 -9.95 26.00
C GLY A 31 -4.49 -9.30 27.21
N GLU A 32 -3.89 -10.15 28.04
CA GLU A 32 -3.10 -9.70 29.19
C GLU A 32 -1.91 -8.81 28.73
N GLY A 33 -1.72 -7.68 29.41
CA GLY A 33 -0.65 -6.72 29.10
C GLY A 33 -0.97 -5.70 27.99
N VAL A 34 -2.07 -5.84 27.26
CA VAL A 34 -2.53 -4.83 26.28
C VAL A 34 -3.16 -3.68 27.04
N LYS A 35 -2.65 -2.46 26.83
CA LYS A 35 -3.08 -1.25 27.56
C LYS A 35 -3.84 -0.27 26.69
N ASN A 36 -3.67 -0.35 25.39
CA ASN A 36 -4.14 0.68 24.46
C ASN A 36 -5.50 0.37 23.84
N PHE A 37 -6.10 -0.78 24.13
CA PHE A 37 -7.40 -1.19 23.56
C PHE A 37 -8.36 -1.63 24.68
N HIS A 38 -9.66 -1.43 24.44
CA HIS A 38 -10.74 -1.86 25.33
C HIS A 38 -11.78 -2.65 24.53
N VAL A 39 -12.52 -3.50 25.22
CA VAL A 39 -13.70 -4.17 24.65
C VAL A 39 -14.68 -3.10 24.17
N GLY A 40 -15.20 -3.24 22.95
CA GLY A 40 -16.07 -2.26 22.28
C GLY A 40 -15.32 -1.28 21.36
N ASP A 41 -13.98 -1.22 21.39
CA ASP A 41 -13.25 -0.38 20.44
C ASP A 41 -13.43 -0.90 19.00
N MET A 42 -13.78 0.00 18.08
CA MET A 42 -13.76 -0.31 16.64
C MET A 42 -12.35 -0.15 16.10
N VAL A 43 -11.84 -1.19 15.45
CA VAL A 43 -10.45 -1.28 15.02
C VAL A 43 -10.29 -1.80 13.60
N VAL A 44 -9.16 -1.42 12.98
CA VAL A 44 -8.62 -2.09 11.80
C VAL A 44 -7.42 -2.93 12.20
N SER A 45 -7.19 -4.01 11.48
CA SER A 45 -6.03 -4.87 11.72
C SER A 45 -5.57 -5.60 10.46
N ASN A 46 -4.41 -6.24 10.53
CA ASN A 46 -3.95 -7.17 9.50
C ASN A 46 -4.56 -8.59 9.66
N GLY A 47 -5.67 -8.71 10.39
CA GLY A 47 -6.37 -9.98 10.58
C GLY A 47 -6.82 -10.61 9.26
N ASN A 48 -6.97 -11.94 9.29
CA ASN A 48 -7.47 -12.71 8.17
C ASN A 48 -8.96 -12.46 7.93
N HIS A 49 -9.49 -12.91 6.79
CA HIS A 49 -10.92 -12.91 6.52
C HIS A 49 -11.60 -14.01 7.36
N ALA A 50 -12.03 -13.67 8.54
CA ALA A 50 -12.72 -14.56 9.50
C ALA A 50 -13.64 -13.74 10.39
N GLU A 51 -14.63 -14.42 11.00
CA GLU A 51 -15.57 -13.82 11.96
C GLU A 51 -14.84 -13.30 13.21
N TYR A 52 -13.88 -14.09 13.69
CA TYR A 52 -13.02 -13.73 14.82
C TYR A 52 -11.55 -13.88 14.44
N VAL A 53 -10.75 -12.88 14.81
CA VAL A 53 -9.31 -12.87 14.57
C VAL A 53 -8.57 -12.48 15.85
N VAL A 54 -7.42 -13.09 16.06
CA VAL A 54 -6.49 -12.68 17.13
C VAL A 54 -5.34 -11.95 16.46
N VAL A 55 -5.12 -10.72 16.89
CA VAL A 55 -4.08 -9.84 16.33
C VAL A 55 -3.25 -9.21 17.43
N ASN A 56 -1.97 -9.00 17.16
CA ASN A 56 -1.09 -8.30 18.07
C ASN A 56 -1.37 -6.79 18.05
N GLN A 57 -1.18 -6.13 19.19
CA GLN A 57 -1.54 -4.72 19.37
C GLN A 57 -0.90 -3.76 18.34
N ASN A 58 0.37 -3.99 17.96
CA ASN A 58 1.06 -3.14 16.99
C ASN A 58 0.58 -3.35 15.54
N LEU A 59 -0.25 -4.36 15.29
CA LEU A 59 -0.91 -4.64 14.02
C LEU A 59 -2.39 -4.27 14.02
N CYS A 60 -2.80 -3.42 14.98
CA CYS A 60 -4.17 -2.99 15.21
C CYS A 60 -4.19 -1.49 15.49
N SER A 61 -5.17 -0.77 14.93
CA SER A 61 -5.38 0.67 15.17
C SER A 61 -6.86 1.00 15.31
N ARG A 62 -7.20 1.94 16.21
CA ARG A 62 -8.58 2.39 16.38
C ARG A 62 -9.05 3.16 15.18
N ILE A 63 -10.31 2.93 14.81
CA ILE A 63 -10.99 3.68 13.77
C ILE A 63 -11.51 4.98 14.41
N PRO A 64 -11.21 6.17 13.85
CA PRO A 64 -11.83 7.41 14.28
C PRO A 64 -13.36 7.36 14.12
N GLU A 65 -14.11 7.98 15.06
CA GLU A 65 -15.57 7.91 15.12
C GLU A 65 -16.28 8.31 13.82
N ASP A 66 -15.75 9.32 13.11
CA ASP A 66 -16.33 9.81 11.85
C ASP A 66 -15.90 9.01 10.61
N THR A 67 -15.21 7.90 10.78
CA THR A 67 -14.69 7.10 9.66
C THR A 67 -15.61 5.92 9.38
N ASN A 68 -16.03 5.79 8.11
CA ASN A 68 -16.78 4.63 7.67
C ASN A 68 -15.90 3.38 7.73
N TYR A 69 -16.33 2.34 8.44
CA TYR A 69 -15.56 1.10 8.63
C TYR A 69 -15.29 0.34 7.33
N LYS A 70 -16.15 0.46 6.30
CA LYS A 70 -15.92 -0.14 4.98
C LYS A 70 -14.73 0.55 4.28
N GLU A 71 -14.59 1.86 4.43
CA GLU A 71 -13.42 2.61 3.97
C GLU A 71 -12.21 2.34 4.85
N ALA A 72 -12.40 2.24 6.18
CA ALA A 72 -11.34 1.88 7.12
C ALA A 72 -10.72 0.51 6.82
N ALA A 73 -11.48 -0.45 6.26
CA ALA A 73 -10.94 -1.74 5.84
C ALA A 73 -9.81 -1.66 4.78
N TYR A 74 -9.66 -0.53 4.10
CA TYR A 74 -8.51 -0.28 3.20
C TYR A 74 -7.20 0.08 3.92
N THR A 75 -7.20 0.23 5.24
CA THR A 75 -6.05 0.78 5.98
C THR A 75 -4.76 -0.01 5.77
N VAL A 76 -4.80 -1.33 5.74
CA VAL A 76 -3.58 -2.12 5.51
C VAL A 76 -3.03 -1.88 4.11
N LEU A 77 -3.88 -1.90 3.08
CA LEU A 77 -3.48 -1.59 1.70
C LEU A 77 -3.06 -0.12 1.55
N GLY A 78 -3.77 0.78 2.22
CA GLY A 78 -3.42 2.20 2.29
C GLY A 78 -2.06 2.45 2.92
N SER A 79 -1.70 1.66 3.92
CA SER A 79 -0.39 1.76 4.58
C SER A 79 0.75 1.21 3.70
N ILE A 80 0.48 0.19 2.87
CA ILE A 80 1.42 -0.25 1.82
C ILE A 80 1.66 0.91 0.84
N ALA A 81 0.59 1.53 0.36
CA ALA A 81 0.67 2.66 -0.56
C ALA A 81 1.40 3.86 0.07
N LEU A 82 1.06 4.19 1.33
CA LEU A 82 1.67 5.28 2.07
C LEU A 82 3.15 5.05 2.34
N HIS A 83 3.56 3.81 2.65
CA HIS A 83 4.97 3.46 2.81
C HIS A 83 5.73 3.63 1.49
N GLY A 84 5.19 3.14 0.38
CA GLY A 84 5.77 3.35 -0.95
C GLY A 84 5.93 4.83 -1.29
N LEU A 85 4.90 5.65 -1.01
CA LEU A 85 4.97 7.10 -1.20
C LEU A 85 6.03 7.76 -0.31
N ARG A 86 6.17 7.33 0.97
CA ARG A 86 7.22 7.86 1.86
C ARG A 86 8.63 7.55 1.37
N LEU A 87 8.83 6.35 0.82
CA LEU A 87 10.12 5.96 0.24
C LEU A 87 10.49 6.75 -1.01
N SER A 88 9.51 7.35 -1.69
CA SER A 88 9.76 8.23 -2.83
C SER A 88 10.39 9.57 -2.45
N GLU A 89 10.31 9.96 -1.16
CA GLU A 89 10.81 11.23 -0.62
C GLU A 89 10.26 12.47 -1.34
N THR A 90 9.12 12.32 -1.99
CA THR A 90 8.43 13.42 -2.66
C THR A 90 7.73 14.34 -1.67
N SER A 91 7.49 15.58 -2.08
CA SER A 91 6.90 16.63 -1.28
C SER A 91 5.92 17.48 -2.10
N LEU A 92 5.39 18.53 -1.51
CA LEU A 92 4.51 19.48 -2.18
C LEU A 92 5.11 19.97 -3.52
N GLY A 93 4.32 19.83 -4.60
CA GLY A 93 4.72 20.24 -5.95
C GLY A 93 5.58 19.23 -6.71
N SER A 94 5.98 18.09 -6.10
CA SER A 94 6.70 17.05 -6.82
C SER A 94 5.83 16.39 -7.88
N ARG A 95 6.47 15.95 -8.99
CA ARG A 95 5.83 15.13 -10.03
C ARG A 95 6.05 13.66 -9.77
N ILE A 96 4.97 12.91 -9.69
CA ILE A 96 4.98 11.46 -9.42
C ILE A 96 4.29 10.74 -10.57
N VAL A 97 4.92 9.69 -11.07
CA VAL A 97 4.28 8.72 -11.97
C VAL A 97 4.04 7.41 -11.23
N VAL A 98 2.81 6.91 -11.24
CA VAL A 98 2.42 5.62 -10.67
C VAL A 98 2.20 4.62 -11.79
N VAL A 99 2.97 3.55 -11.82
CA VAL A 99 2.88 2.48 -12.81
C VAL A 99 2.11 1.30 -12.23
N GLY A 100 0.94 1.00 -12.80
CA GLY A 100 -0.03 0.03 -12.29
C GLY A 100 -1.11 0.69 -11.43
N LEU A 101 -2.35 0.72 -11.91
CA LEU A 101 -3.50 1.36 -11.26
C LEU A 101 -4.46 0.35 -10.64
N GLY A 102 -3.94 -0.76 -10.12
CA GLY A 102 -4.66 -1.63 -9.19
C GLY A 102 -4.96 -0.89 -7.87
N ILE A 103 -5.55 -1.56 -6.88
CA ILE A 103 -5.94 -0.94 -5.60
C ILE A 103 -4.79 -0.15 -4.96
N VAL A 104 -3.59 -0.72 -4.87
CA VAL A 104 -2.44 -0.04 -4.25
C VAL A 104 -2.04 1.19 -5.06
N GLY A 105 -2.00 1.10 -6.40
CA GLY A 105 -1.68 2.24 -7.26
C GLY A 105 -2.70 3.37 -7.15
N GLN A 106 -3.99 3.05 -7.12
CA GLN A 106 -5.06 4.02 -6.88
C GLN A 106 -4.90 4.74 -5.53
N LEU A 107 -4.50 4.01 -4.49
CA LEU A 107 -4.24 4.59 -3.18
C LEU A 107 -2.99 5.46 -3.17
N VAL A 108 -1.90 5.05 -3.86
CA VAL A 108 -0.71 5.90 -4.03
C VAL A 108 -1.06 7.22 -4.73
N CYS A 109 -1.86 7.17 -5.81
CA CYS A 109 -2.28 8.38 -6.51
C CYS A 109 -3.03 9.35 -5.58
N ARG A 110 -4.02 8.86 -4.82
CA ARG A 110 -4.82 9.69 -3.89
C ARG A 110 -3.97 10.28 -2.76
N LEU A 111 -3.04 9.49 -2.23
CA LEU A 111 -2.11 9.95 -1.19
C LEU A 111 -1.13 10.99 -1.73
N GLY A 112 -0.61 10.81 -2.94
CA GLY A 112 0.25 11.77 -3.62
C GLY A 112 -0.46 13.09 -3.90
N GLU A 113 -1.70 13.04 -4.37
CA GLU A 113 -2.55 14.23 -4.58
C GLU A 113 -2.87 14.93 -3.26
N ALA A 114 -3.19 14.16 -2.19
CA ALA A 114 -3.47 14.72 -0.87
C ALA A 114 -2.24 15.41 -0.24
N GLN A 115 -1.02 14.99 -0.58
CA GLN A 115 0.19 15.70 -0.16
C GLN A 115 0.54 16.90 -1.04
N GLY A 116 -0.21 17.12 -2.14
CA GLY A 116 -0.01 18.25 -3.07
C GLY A 116 1.00 18.00 -4.18
N SER A 117 1.25 16.74 -4.53
CA SER A 117 2.05 16.37 -5.70
C SER A 117 1.21 16.39 -6.98
N GLU A 118 1.85 16.64 -8.12
CA GLU A 118 1.29 16.41 -9.45
C GLU A 118 1.44 14.93 -9.78
N VAL A 119 0.31 14.20 -9.86
CA VAL A 119 0.32 12.73 -9.98
C VAL A 119 -0.22 12.29 -11.32
N PHE A 120 0.53 11.41 -11.98
CA PHE A 120 0.16 10.75 -13.24
C PHE A 120 0.09 9.24 -13.01
N GLY A 121 -0.89 8.59 -13.63
CA GLY A 121 -1.07 7.14 -13.53
C GLY A 121 -0.91 6.44 -14.88
N ILE A 122 -0.34 5.24 -14.88
CA ILE A 122 -0.19 4.42 -16.07
C ILE A 122 -0.75 3.02 -15.79
N ASP A 123 -1.68 2.58 -16.61
CA ASP A 123 -2.14 1.18 -16.65
C ASP A 123 -2.70 0.86 -18.05
N PRO A 124 -2.35 -0.26 -18.68
CA PRO A 124 -2.93 -0.66 -19.97
C PRO A 124 -4.42 -0.97 -19.87
N ASP A 125 -4.93 -1.37 -18.69
CA ASP A 125 -6.35 -1.67 -18.49
C ASP A 125 -7.17 -0.39 -18.31
N GLU A 126 -8.02 -0.11 -19.29
CA GLU A 126 -8.91 1.07 -19.31
C GLU A 126 -9.83 1.13 -18.09
N ARG A 127 -10.30 -0.03 -17.62
CA ARG A 127 -11.19 -0.10 -16.44
C ARG A 127 -10.52 0.43 -15.17
N ARG A 128 -9.18 0.32 -15.07
CA ARG A 128 -8.39 0.82 -13.94
C ARG A 128 -8.08 2.30 -14.06
N ARG A 129 -7.97 2.81 -15.30
CA ARG A 129 -7.76 4.24 -15.54
C ARG A 129 -9.00 5.06 -15.23
N GLY A 130 -10.19 4.51 -15.56
CA GLY A 130 -11.44 5.26 -15.49
C GLY A 130 -11.40 6.55 -16.32
N ASP A 131 -12.18 7.55 -15.91
CA ASP A 131 -12.29 8.83 -16.60
C ASP A 131 -11.30 9.91 -16.11
N ARG A 132 -10.23 9.50 -15.39
CA ARG A 132 -9.25 10.45 -14.86
C ARG A 132 -8.34 10.98 -15.96
N LYS A 133 -8.28 12.31 -16.11
CA LYS A 133 -7.55 13.01 -17.19
C LYS A 133 -6.03 12.82 -17.13
N ASN A 134 -5.48 12.54 -15.97
CA ASN A 134 -4.05 12.32 -15.71
C ASN A 134 -3.66 10.84 -15.68
N PHE A 135 -4.53 9.95 -16.19
CA PHE A 135 -4.24 8.52 -16.29
C PHE A 135 -4.11 8.12 -17.77
N TYR A 136 -3.06 7.37 -18.10
CA TYR A 136 -2.61 7.06 -19.44
C TYR A 136 -2.48 5.56 -19.66
N SER A 137 -2.50 5.11 -20.92
CA SER A 137 -2.37 3.70 -21.26
C SER A 137 -0.91 3.23 -21.21
N SER A 138 0.01 4.13 -21.54
CA SER A 138 1.44 3.84 -21.57
C SER A 138 2.26 5.07 -21.18
N ILE A 139 3.55 4.84 -20.93
CA ILE A 139 4.50 5.90 -20.62
C ILE A 139 4.71 6.88 -21.79
N ASN A 140 4.50 6.41 -23.02
CA ASN A 140 4.67 7.23 -24.22
C ASN A 140 3.54 8.26 -24.39
N ASP A 141 2.42 8.07 -23.69
CA ASP A 141 1.27 8.96 -23.75
C ASP A 141 1.35 10.08 -22.70
N LEU A 142 2.36 10.03 -21.80
CA LEU A 142 2.53 11.03 -20.75
C LEU A 142 2.86 12.40 -21.35
N PRO A 143 2.20 13.49 -20.87
CA PRO A 143 2.49 14.86 -21.31
C PRO A 143 3.70 15.47 -20.61
N VAL A 144 4.41 14.69 -19.78
CA VAL A 144 5.52 15.15 -18.94
C VAL A 144 6.72 14.24 -19.05
N GLU A 145 7.88 14.83 -18.94
CA GLU A 145 9.17 14.18 -18.80
C GLU A 145 9.85 14.70 -17.51
N GLU A 146 10.96 14.10 -17.13
CA GLU A 146 11.77 14.52 -15.98
C GLU A 146 11.01 14.59 -14.66
N VAL A 147 10.32 13.47 -14.34
CA VAL A 147 9.55 13.34 -13.09
C VAL A 147 10.46 13.07 -11.87
N ASP A 148 10.01 13.53 -10.69
CA ASP A 148 10.79 13.44 -9.45
C ASP A 148 10.84 12.00 -8.91
N SER A 149 9.75 11.26 -9.03
CA SER A 149 9.71 9.87 -8.61
C SER A 149 8.74 9.03 -9.42
N ILE A 150 9.08 7.76 -9.58
CA ILE A 150 8.22 6.75 -10.19
C ILE A 150 7.94 5.65 -9.16
N ILE A 151 6.66 5.39 -8.90
CA ILE A 151 6.22 4.37 -7.95
C ILE A 151 5.58 3.22 -8.73
N ILE A 152 6.26 2.07 -8.76
CA ILE A 152 5.81 0.89 -9.50
C ILE A 152 4.99 0.01 -8.57
N THR A 153 3.68 -0.04 -8.80
CA THR A 153 2.72 -0.88 -8.07
C THR A 153 2.19 -2.04 -8.93
N ALA A 154 2.67 -2.13 -10.17
CA ALA A 154 2.33 -3.20 -11.09
C ALA A 154 2.95 -4.54 -10.64
N ALA A 155 2.28 -5.65 -11.02
CA ALA A 155 2.86 -6.98 -11.02
C ALA A 155 3.03 -7.41 -12.48
N SER A 156 4.25 -7.82 -12.86
CA SER A 156 4.60 -8.20 -14.23
C SER A 156 5.80 -9.14 -14.22
N ASP A 157 5.82 -10.09 -15.13
CA ASP A 157 7.00 -10.93 -15.39
C ASP A 157 8.02 -10.23 -16.32
N SER A 158 7.66 -9.05 -16.84
CA SER A 158 8.49 -8.21 -17.72
C SER A 158 9.25 -7.14 -16.92
N ASN A 159 10.45 -6.81 -17.38
CA ASN A 159 11.26 -5.71 -16.86
C ASN A 159 10.81 -4.32 -17.39
N GLU A 160 9.84 -4.28 -18.29
CA GLU A 160 9.35 -3.06 -18.92
C GLU A 160 9.00 -1.93 -17.93
N PRO A 161 8.35 -2.18 -16.76
CA PRO A 161 8.05 -1.12 -15.82
C PRO A 161 9.30 -0.39 -15.29
N ILE A 162 10.41 -1.11 -15.08
CA ILE A 162 11.69 -0.52 -14.67
C ILE A 162 12.31 0.29 -15.82
N GLU A 163 12.38 -0.29 -17.02
CA GLU A 163 12.92 0.36 -18.20
C GLU A 163 12.12 1.63 -18.59
N ALA A 164 10.80 1.54 -18.48
CA ALA A 164 9.94 2.68 -18.69
C ALA A 164 10.19 3.79 -17.65
N ALA A 165 10.34 3.42 -16.38
CA ALA A 165 10.65 4.37 -15.31
C ALA A 165 11.96 5.13 -15.54
N THR A 166 13.04 4.45 -15.98
CA THR A 166 14.32 5.11 -16.22
C THR A 166 14.27 6.16 -17.34
N LYS A 167 13.38 5.97 -18.33
CA LYS A 167 13.25 6.92 -19.46
C LYS A 167 12.72 8.28 -19.01
N ILE A 168 11.67 8.30 -18.17
CA ILE A 168 10.99 9.53 -17.74
C ILE A 168 11.57 10.15 -16.46
N ALA A 169 12.40 9.40 -15.75
CA ALA A 169 13.07 9.87 -14.54
C ALA A 169 13.97 11.06 -14.84
N ARG A 170 13.87 12.14 -14.07
CA ARG A 170 14.89 13.20 -14.08
C ARG A 170 16.22 12.70 -13.48
N ASN A 171 17.26 13.52 -13.58
CA ASN A 171 18.49 13.25 -12.83
C ASN A 171 18.19 13.19 -11.32
N LYS A 172 18.76 12.20 -10.64
CA LYS A 172 18.56 11.94 -9.20
C LYS A 172 17.12 11.61 -8.80
N ALA A 173 16.32 11.16 -9.74
CA ALA A 173 14.97 10.68 -9.43
C ALA A 173 15.02 9.36 -8.66
N LYS A 174 13.96 9.10 -7.91
CA LYS A 174 13.80 7.88 -7.12
C LYS A 174 12.75 6.96 -7.73
N ILE A 175 13.12 5.71 -7.94
CA ILE A 175 12.21 4.64 -8.42
C ILE A 175 11.89 3.75 -7.22
N VAL A 176 10.62 3.68 -6.84
CA VAL A 176 10.14 2.88 -5.72
C VAL A 176 9.35 1.69 -6.24
N VAL A 177 9.78 0.48 -5.91
CA VAL A 177 9.11 -0.76 -6.31
C VAL A 177 8.27 -1.28 -5.14
N VAL A 178 6.97 -1.18 -5.28
CA VAL A 178 5.95 -1.69 -4.33
C VAL A 178 5.35 -3.00 -4.82
N GLY A 179 5.20 -3.11 -6.15
CA GLY A 179 4.67 -4.29 -6.82
C GLY A 179 5.71 -5.41 -6.98
N ASP A 180 5.35 -6.39 -7.78
CA ASP A 180 6.21 -7.55 -8.08
C ASP A 180 6.65 -7.49 -9.55
N VAL A 181 7.88 -7.03 -9.78
CA VAL A 181 8.48 -6.90 -11.10
C VAL A 181 9.94 -7.36 -11.04
N PRO A 182 10.50 -7.91 -12.15
CA PRO A 182 11.92 -8.20 -12.24
C PRO A 182 12.77 -6.93 -12.04
N LEU A 183 13.94 -7.08 -11.41
CA LEU A 183 14.86 -5.98 -11.13
C LEU A 183 16.13 -6.08 -11.97
N ASN A 184 15.98 -6.20 -13.30
CA ASN A 184 17.10 -6.18 -14.22
C ASN A 184 17.49 -4.74 -14.55
N ILE A 185 18.49 -4.22 -13.86
CA ILE A 185 18.86 -2.81 -13.90
C ILE A 185 20.02 -2.60 -14.87
N SER A 186 19.84 -1.69 -15.84
CA SER A 186 20.92 -1.20 -16.68
C SER A 186 21.81 -0.24 -15.89
N ARG A 187 23.06 -0.65 -15.57
CA ARG A 187 24.00 0.21 -14.87
C ARG A 187 24.18 1.57 -15.56
N ASN A 188 24.21 1.60 -16.88
CA ASN A 188 24.47 2.83 -17.62
C ASN A 188 23.36 3.87 -17.44
N GLU A 189 22.09 3.46 -17.52
CA GLU A 189 20.95 4.36 -17.32
C GLU A 189 20.92 4.94 -15.91
N PHE A 190 21.17 4.11 -14.90
CA PHE A 190 21.27 4.56 -13.51
C PHE A 190 22.47 5.48 -13.29
N TYR A 191 23.60 5.17 -13.89
CA TYR A 191 24.84 5.96 -13.75
C TYR A 191 24.69 7.36 -14.33
N TYR A 192 24.15 7.49 -15.55
CA TYR A 192 24.04 8.80 -16.21
C TYR A 192 23.09 9.76 -15.51
N LYS A 193 22.04 9.25 -14.88
CA LYS A 193 21.05 10.05 -14.18
C LYS A 193 21.23 10.04 -12.65
N GLU A 194 22.20 9.29 -12.11
CA GLU A 194 22.35 9.05 -10.67
C GLU A 194 21.01 8.61 -10.01
N LEU A 195 20.31 7.65 -10.64
CA LEU A 195 19.01 7.20 -10.15
C LEU A 195 19.15 6.36 -8.88
N GLU A 196 18.18 6.48 -8.00
CA GLU A 196 18.00 5.60 -6.85
C GLU A 196 16.87 4.60 -7.09
N LEU A 197 17.08 3.33 -6.69
CA LEU A 197 16.02 2.33 -6.69
C LEU A 197 15.84 1.78 -5.28
N VAL A 198 14.58 1.78 -4.81
CA VAL A 198 14.20 1.29 -3.47
C VAL A 198 13.06 0.29 -3.60
N VAL A 199 13.21 -0.87 -2.94
CA VAL A 199 12.13 -1.85 -2.83
C VAL A 199 11.35 -1.61 -1.54
N SER A 200 10.05 -1.40 -1.66
CA SER A 200 9.16 -1.15 -0.53
C SER A 200 8.80 -2.45 0.18
N LYS A 201 9.03 -2.50 1.49
CA LYS A 201 8.69 -3.67 2.32
C LYS A 201 7.32 -3.51 2.96
N SER A 202 6.28 -4.03 2.28
CA SER A 202 4.91 -4.08 2.82
C SER A 202 4.43 -2.71 3.36
N TYR A 203 3.91 -2.64 4.59
CA TYR A 203 3.42 -1.40 5.20
C TYR A 203 4.42 -0.70 6.14
N GLY A 204 5.70 -1.06 6.02
CA GLY A 204 6.78 -0.25 6.58
C GLY A 204 7.55 -0.88 7.72
N PRO A 205 8.39 -0.11 8.42
CA PRO A 205 9.20 -0.55 9.55
C PRO A 205 8.37 -1.21 10.64
N GLY A 206 8.89 -2.29 11.19
CA GLY A 206 8.19 -3.19 12.11
C GLY A 206 7.77 -4.49 11.45
N ARG A 207 7.52 -4.47 10.14
CA ARG A 207 7.05 -5.64 9.41
C ARG A 207 8.04 -6.79 9.43
N TYR A 208 7.57 -7.96 9.91
CA TYR A 208 8.34 -9.19 10.14
C TYR A 208 9.38 -9.09 11.26
N ASP A 209 9.37 -8.03 12.06
CA ASP A 209 10.15 -7.97 13.30
C ASP A 209 9.34 -8.54 14.45
N LYS A 210 9.79 -9.68 14.99
CA LYS A 210 9.12 -10.35 16.11
C LYS A 210 9.09 -9.49 17.37
N GLN A 211 10.08 -8.63 17.60
CA GLN A 211 10.09 -7.72 18.75
C GLN A 211 8.94 -6.72 18.64
N TYR A 212 8.72 -6.20 17.46
CA TYR A 212 7.66 -5.23 17.20
C TYR A 212 6.28 -5.91 17.08
N GLU A 213 6.14 -6.86 16.13
CA GLU A 213 4.83 -7.46 15.83
C GLU A 213 4.33 -8.38 16.96
N VAL A 214 5.19 -9.22 17.55
CA VAL A 214 4.77 -10.29 18.49
C VAL A 214 4.90 -9.85 19.94
N LEU A 215 6.04 -9.23 20.28
CA LEU A 215 6.31 -8.83 21.68
C LEU A 215 5.79 -7.43 22.01
N GLY A 216 5.29 -6.68 21.02
CA GLY A 216 4.68 -5.38 21.22
C GLY A 216 5.66 -4.24 21.55
N ASN A 217 6.96 -4.45 21.34
CA ASN A 217 7.98 -3.44 21.58
C ASN A 217 7.99 -2.44 20.43
N ASP A 218 7.61 -1.20 20.70
CA ASP A 218 7.64 -0.15 19.68
C ASP A 218 9.06 0.43 19.52
N TYR A 219 9.34 0.96 18.33
CA TYR A 219 10.57 1.71 18.07
C TYR A 219 10.48 3.12 18.64
N PRO A 220 11.60 3.67 19.19
CA PRO A 220 11.65 5.08 19.55
C PRO A 220 11.31 5.96 18.35
N ILE A 221 10.36 6.89 18.55
CA ILE A 221 9.80 7.68 17.45
C ILE A 221 10.84 8.59 16.77
N GLU A 222 11.85 9.02 17.52
CA GLU A 222 12.97 9.84 17.02
C GLU A 222 13.89 9.09 16.05
N TYR A 223 13.89 7.74 16.07
CA TYR A 223 14.69 6.92 15.16
C TYR A 223 13.86 6.27 14.06
N VAL A 224 12.60 5.90 14.36
CA VAL A 224 11.69 5.29 13.40
C VAL A 224 10.36 6.02 13.42
N ARG A 225 10.26 7.11 12.67
CA ARG A 225 9.06 7.95 12.66
C ARG A 225 7.82 7.21 12.16
N TRP A 226 7.96 6.37 11.14
CA TRP A 226 6.86 5.74 10.44
C TRP A 226 6.96 4.21 10.50
N THR A 227 6.48 3.64 11.61
CA THR A 227 6.25 2.20 11.72
C THR A 227 4.97 1.80 10.99
N GLU A 228 4.77 0.50 10.78
CA GLU A 228 3.54 -0.02 10.19
C GLU A 228 2.28 0.43 10.94
N ASN A 229 2.28 0.43 12.27
CA ASN A 229 1.15 0.92 13.06
C ASN A 229 0.92 2.43 12.87
N ARG A 230 1.98 3.24 12.90
CA ARG A 230 1.87 4.69 12.66
C ARG A 230 1.44 5.02 11.23
N ASN A 231 1.69 4.11 10.27
CA ASN A 231 1.14 4.21 8.92
C ASN A 231 -0.36 3.89 8.91
N PHE A 232 -0.84 2.92 9.72
CA PHE A 232 -2.28 2.68 9.90
C PHE A 232 -2.98 3.93 10.45
N GLU A 233 -2.47 4.50 11.54
CA GLU A 233 -3.01 5.72 12.15
C GLU A 233 -3.01 6.91 11.18
N ALA A 234 -1.92 7.07 10.41
CA ALA A 234 -1.81 8.17 9.44
C ALA A 234 -2.86 8.01 8.32
N PHE A 235 -3.05 6.81 7.80
CA PHE A 235 -4.04 6.56 6.76
C PHE A 235 -5.48 6.77 7.28
N LEU A 236 -5.80 6.24 8.46
CA LEU A 236 -7.10 6.44 9.10
C LEU A 236 -7.40 7.92 9.35
N ARG A 237 -6.40 8.70 9.75
CA ARG A 237 -6.55 10.15 9.92
C ARG A 237 -6.89 10.85 8.60
N LEU A 238 -6.26 10.46 7.49
CA LEU A 238 -6.56 11.03 6.17
C LEU A 238 -7.99 10.72 5.72
N LEU A 239 -8.48 9.50 6.02
CA LEU A 239 -9.88 9.12 5.78
C LEU A 239 -10.84 9.94 6.64
N SER A 240 -10.61 10.02 7.94
CA SER A 240 -11.44 10.78 8.90
C SER A 240 -11.53 12.26 8.51
N GLN A 241 -10.43 12.86 8.09
CA GLN A 241 -10.36 14.24 7.62
C GLN A 241 -10.86 14.46 6.19
N ARG A 242 -11.32 13.37 5.51
CA ARG A 242 -11.74 13.39 4.11
C ARG A 242 -10.71 13.97 3.13
N GLN A 243 -9.43 13.87 3.49
CA GLN A 243 -8.33 14.25 2.59
C GLN A 243 -8.11 13.22 1.49
N ILE A 244 -8.52 11.98 1.72
CA ILE A 244 -8.64 10.92 0.71
C ILE A 244 -10.03 10.30 0.77
N ILE A 245 -10.51 9.86 -0.38
CA ILE A 245 -11.79 9.14 -0.53
C ILE A 245 -11.48 7.80 -1.17
N VAL A 246 -11.99 6.71 -0.62
CA VAL A 246 -11.76 5.35 -1.14
C VAL A 246 -13.04 4.57 -1.40
N LYS A 247 -14.20 5.20 -1.15
CA LYS A 247 -15.52 4.59 -1.32
C LYS A 247 -15.75 4.03 -2.74
N ASP A 248 -15.29 4.74 -3.75
CA ASP A 248 -15.41 4.35 -5.17
C ASP A 248 -14.50 3.16 -5.56
N LEU A 249 -13.58 2.75 -4.69
CA LEU A 249 -12.78 1.54 -4.86
C LEU A 249 -13.51 0.27 -4.40
N ILE A 250 -14.64 0.41 -3.70
CA ILE A 250 -15.48 -0.71 -3.29
C ILE A 250 -16.34 -1.11 -4.49
N THR A 251 -16.02 -2.23 -5.13
CA THR A 251 -16.74 -2.70 -6.32
C THR A 251 -17.93 -3.60 -5.98
N GLU A 252 -17.85 -4.35 -4.89
CA GLU A 252 -18.89 -5.28 -4.46
C GLU A 252 -18.82 -5.50 -2.94
N GLU A 253 -20.00 -5.67 -2.32
CA GLU A 253 -20.16 -6.11 -0.94
C GLU A 253 -20.92 -7.43 -0.96
N ILE A 254 -20.36 -8.45 -0.33
CA ILE A 254 -20.94 -9.79 -0.29
C ILE A 254 -21.01 -10.30 1.15
N ASP A 255 -21.97 -11.18 1.41
CA ASP A 255 -22.04 -11.91 2.66
C ASP A 255 -20.84 -12.88 2.78
N PHE A 256 -20.35 -13.09 4.01
CA PHE A 256 -19.21 -13.98 4.25
C PHE A 256 -19.48 -15.41 3.78
N SER A 257 -20.73 -15.89 3.89
CA SER A 257 -21.13 -17.22 3.40
C SER A 257 -20.95 -17.41 1.89
N GLU A 258 -20.94 -16.31 1.12
CA GLU A 258 -20.74 -16.31 -0.32
C GLU A 258 -19.27 -16.04 -0.73
N SER A 259 -18.36 -15.85 0.25
CA SER A 259 -16.97 -15.44 0.02
C SER A 259 -16.20 -16.38 -0.93
N SER A 260 -16.55 -17.68 -0.98
CA SER A 260 -15.89 -18.64 -1.86
C SER A 260 -15.97 -18.25 -3.35
N ARG A 261 -17.05 -17.59 -3.78
CA ARG A 261 -17.22 -17.15 -5.19
C ARG A 261 -16.23 -16.03 -5.59
N THR A 262 -15.74 -15.26 -4.63
CA THR A 262 -14.82 -14.15 -4.92
C THR A 262 -13.36 -14.57 -4.97
N TYR A 263 -13.06 -15.81 -4.56
CA TYR A 263 -11.73 -16.39 -4.61
C TYR A 263 -11.51 -17.26 -5.86
N ASN A 264 -12.55 -17.54 -6.64
CA ASN A 264 -12.49 -18.24 -7.92
C ASN A 264 -12.38 -17.20 -9.04
#